data_9f211e7ba6c5eacb2865580510825223
#
_entry.id   9f211e7ba6c5eacb2865580510825223
#
_cell.length_a   1.000
_cell.length_b   1.000
_cell.length_c   1.000
_cell.angle_alpha   90.00
_cell.angle_beta   90.00
_cell.angle_gamma   90.00
#
_symmetry.space_group_name_H-M   'P 1'
#
loop_
_entity.id
_entity.type
_entity.pdbx_description
1 polymer ?
#
loop_
_entity_poly.entity_id
_entity_poly.type
_entity_poly.pdbx_seq_one_letter_code
_entity_poly.pdbx_strand_id
1 'polypeptide(L)' 'MKTNIRRFRFERGELSQQQLADMVSVSRQTIVAIERGNYSPSVKLALILARKLETTVEALFELEEKDHD' A
#
# COMPACT_ATOMS: atom_id res chain seq x y z
N MET A 1 3.14 10.81 -3.74
CA MET A 1 3.07 9.51 -4.43
C MET A 1 1.63 8.99 -4.41
N LYS A 2 1.18 8.51 -5.53
CA LYS A 2 -0.16 7.96 -5.66
C LYS A 2 -0.15 6.47 -5.32
N THR A 3 -1.19 5.96 -4.67
CA THR A 3 -1.27 4.53 -4.35
C THR A 3 -2.57 3.93 -4.87
N ASN A 4 -2.52 2.63 -5.16
CA ASN A 4 -3.67 1.85 -5.59
C ASN A 4 -4.00 0.76 -4.57
N ILE A 5 -3.52 0.90 -3.33
CA ILE A 5 -3.69 -0.12 -2.29
C ILE A 5 -5.17 -0.40 -2.03
N ARG A 6 -5.99 0.65 -1.96
CA ARG A 6 -7.43 0.49 -1.70
C ARG A 6 -8.08 -0.40 -2.75
N ARG A 7 -7.76 -0.18 -4.03
CA ARG A 7 -8.31 -0.99 -5.12
C ARG A 7 -7.95 -2.47 -4.94
N PHE A 8 -6.67 -2.74 -4.67
CA PHE A 8 -6.23 -4.12 -4.50
C PHE A 8 -6.79 -4.76 -3.23
N ARG A 9 -7.02 -3.97 -2.17
CA ARG A 9 -7.71 -4.49 -0.98
C ARG A 9 -9.10 -5.00 -1.34
N PHE A 10 -9.86 -4.21 -2.11
CA PHE A 10 -11.20 -4.62 -2.51
C PHE A 10 -11.16 -5.84 -3.42
N GLU A 11 -10.20 -5.93 -4.32
CA GLU A 11 -10.07 -7.06 -5.23
C GLU A 11 -9.68 -8.34 -4.51
N ARG A 12 -9.08 -8.23 -3.33
CA ARG A 12 -8.67 -9.37 -2.52
C ARG A 12 -9.70 -9.76 -1.46
N GLY A 13 -11.00 -9.55 -1.73
CA GLY A 13 -12.05 -9.93 -0.82
C GLY A 13 -12.48 -8.80 0.11
N GLU A 14 -12.39 -7.56 -0.36
CA GLU A 14 -12.83 -6.39 0.39
C GLU A 14 -12.12 -6.26 1.75
N LEU A 15 -10.81 -6.48 1.75
CA LEU A 15 -10.01 -6.34 2.96
C LEU A 15 -10.13 -4.93 3.54
N SER A 16 -10.34 -4.85 4.86
CA SER A 16 -10.29 -3.56 5.54
C SER A 16 -8.85 -3.11 5.71
N GLN A 17 -8.67 -1.83 6.04
CA GLN A 17 -7.34 -1.32 6.35
C GLN A 17 -6.73 -2.08 7.53
N GLN A 18 -7.53 -2.39 8.56
CA GLN A 18 -7.05 -3.13 9.72
C GLN A 18 -6.64 -4.55 9.35
N GLN A 19 -7.45 -5.21 8.50
CA GLN A 19 -7.11 -6.57 8.07
C GLN A 19 -5.79 -6.58 7.30
N LEU A 20 -5.60 -5.63 6.40
CA LEU A 20 -4.34 -5.54 5.66
C LEU A 20 -3.18 -5.24 6.62
N ALA A 21 -3.36 -4.30 7.54
CA ALA A 21 -2.33 -3.97 8.53
C ALA A 21 -1.90 -5.21 9.30
N ASP A 22 -2.86 -6.01 9.75
CA ASP A 22 -2.57 -7.25 10.47
C ASP A 22 -1.77 -8.24 9.59
N MET A 23 -2.13 -8.33 8.32
CA MET A 23 -1.46 -9.25 7.38
C MET A 23 0.01 -8.88 7.14
N VAL A 24 0.35 -7.60 7.23
CA VAL A 24 1.72 -7.14 6.97
C VAL A 24 2.42 -6.66 8.23
N SER A 25 1.81 -6.90 9.40
CA SER A 25 2.40 -6.65 10.72
C SER A 25 2.75 -5.18 10.98
N VAL A 26 1.85 -4.28 10.59
CA VAL A 26 1.99 -2.85 10.90
C VAL A 26 0.69 -2.36 11.51
N SER A 27 0.69 -1.11 12.00
CA SER A 27 -0.52 -0.52 12.54
C SER A 27 -1.47 -0.08 11.43
N ARG A 28 -2.76 0.02 11.76
CA ARG A 28 -3.74 0.56 10.82
C ARG A 28 -3.36 1.97 10.38
N GLN A 29 -2.83 2.78 11.31
CA GLN A 29 -2.41 4.14 11.02
C GLN A 29 -1.35 4.19 9.91
N THR A 30 -0.46 3.20 9.89
CA THR A 30 0.54 3.10 8.83
C THR A 30 -0.11 2.89 7.47
N ILE A 31 -1.09 1.98 7.40
CA ILE A 31 -1.82 1.73 6.15
C ILE A 31 -2.57 3.00 5.71
N VAL A 32 -3.24 3.66 6.65
CA VAL A 32 -3.97 4.91 6.35
C VAL A 32 -3.01 5.95 5.76
N ALA A 33 -1.84 6.13 6.39
CA ALA A 33 -0.86 7.12 5.91
C ALA A 33 -0.33 6.77 4.52
N ILE A 34 -0.06 5.49 4.27
CA ILE A 34 0.41 5.05 2.96
C ILE A 34 -0.67 5.30 1.90
N GLU A 35 -1.92 4.94 2.19
CA GLU A 35 -3.01 5.10 1.21
C GLU A 35 -3.29 6.57 0.89
N ARG A 36 -3.03 7.46 1.83
CA ARG A 36 -3.17 8.90 1.59
C ARG A 36 -2.01 9.49 0.80
N GLY A 37 -0.95 8.73 0.59
CA GLY A 37 0.23 9.23 -0.08
C GLY A 37 1.14 10.08 0.80
N ASN A 38 0.91 10.09 2.11
CA ASN A 38 1.67 10.90 3.06
C ASN A 38 2.89 10.18 3.62
N TYR A 39 3.01 8.90 3.37
CA TYR A 39 4.09 8.09 3.91
C TYR A 39 4.53 7.07 2.88
N SER A 40 5.83 7.09 2.57
CA SER A 40 6.41 6.10 1.65
C SER A 40 6.91 4.92 2.47
N PRO A 41 6.40 3.71 2.20
CA PRO A 41 6.86 2.54 2.96
C PRO A 41 8.31 2.21 2.60
N SER A 42 8.96 1.47 3.51
CA SER A 42 10.28 0.90 3.21
C SER A 42 10.14 -0.06 2.03
N VAL A 43 11.27 -0.34 1.39
CA VAL A 43 11.28 -1.34 0.30
C VAL A 43 10.75 -2.68 0.80
N LYS A 44 11.16 -3.08 2.00
CA LYS A 44 10.69 -4.33 2.59
C LYS A 44 9.16 -4.34 2.73
N LEU A 45 8.59 -3.29 3.29
CA LEU A 45 7.14 -3.23 3.49
C LEU A 45 6.41 -3.18 2.14
N ALA A 46 6.94 -2.43 1.17
CA ALA A 46 6.33 -2.36 -0.15
C ALA A 46 6.29 -3.74 -0.82
N LEU A 47 7.37 -4.51 -0.70
CA LEU A 47 7.43 -5.87 -1.26
C LEU A 47 6.45 -6.81 -0.55
N ILE A 48 6.32 -6.69 0.77
CA ILE A 48 5.38 -7.51 1.53
C ILE A 48 3.95 -7.17 1.14
N LEU A 49 3.62 -5.88 1.02
CA LEU A 49 2.30 -5.44 0.58
C LEU A 49 1.95 -6.01 -0.80
N ALA A 50 2.89 -5.92 -1.73
CA ALA A 50 2.67 -6.43 -3.09
C ALA A 50 2.42 -7.93 -3.07
N ARG A 51 3.19 -8.67 -2.27
CA ARG A 51 3.02 -10.12 -2.16
C ARG A 51 1.66 -10.48 -1.57
N LYS A 52 1.28 -9.83 -0.47
CA LYS A 52 0.00 -10.13 0.20
C LYS A 52 -1.19 -9.76 -0.67
N LEU A 53 -1.08 -8.71 -1.45
CA LEU A 53 -2.15 -8.28 -2.35
C LEU A 53 -2.04 -8.93 -3.74
N GLU A 54 -1.08 -9.83 -3.92
CA GLU A 54 -0.86 -10.59 -5.16
C GLU A 54 -0.71 -9.69 -6.39
N THR A 55 0.15 -8.69 -6.24
CA THR A 55 0.43 -7.74 -7.30
C THR A 55 1.90 -7.33 -7.24
N THR A 56 2.27 -6.28 -7.92
CA THR A 56 3.63 -5.78 -7.95
C THR A 56 3.72 -4.43 -7.24
N VAL A 57 4.94 -4.05 -6.83
CA VAL A 57 5.16 -2.75 -6.23
C VAL A 57 4.79 -1.64 -7.22
N GLU A 58 5.12 -1.83 -8.49
CA GLU A 58 4.82 -0.86 -9.54
C GLU A 58 3.32 -0.68 -9.75
N ALA A 59 2.53 -1.73 -9.51
CA ALA A 59 1.09 -1.63 -9.62
C ALA A 59 0.47 -0.92 -8.41
N LEU A 60 1.11 -1.05 -7.24
CA LEU A 60 0.61 -0.44 -6.01
C LEU A 60 0.95 1.04 -5.88
N PHE A 61 2.12 1.45 -6.37
CA PHE A 61 2.65 2.79 -6.14
C PHE A 61 3.02 3.45 -7.46
N GLU A 62 2.62 4.72 -7.62
CA GLU A 62 2.93 5.49 -8.82
C GLU A 62 3.55 6.81 -8.42
N LEU A 63 4.63 7.17 -9.12
CA LEU A 63 5.23 8.48 -8.93
C LEU A 63 4.33 9.53 -9.58
N GLU A 64 4.20 10.66 -8.90
CA GLU A 64 3.48 11.81 -9.43
C GLU A 64 4.50 12.85 -9.90
N GLU A 65 4.02 13.84 -10.65
CA GLU A 65 4.89 14.91 -11.15
C GLU A 65 5.73 15.52 -10.02
N LYS A 66 5.11 15.77 -8.88
CA LYS A 66 5.78 16.38 -7.72
C LYS A 66 6.85 15.50 -7.08
N ASP A 67 6.87 14.21 -7.42
CA ASP A 67 7.85 13.26 -6.86
C ASP A 67 9.13 13.21 -7.68
N HIS A 68 9.20 13.92 -8.79
CA HIS A 68 10.38 13.99 -9.66
C HIS A 68 11.19 15.22 -9.35
N ASP A 69 12.50 15.09 -9.40
CA ASP A 69 13.42 16.20 -9.19
C ASP A 69 13.57 17.06 -10.44
#